data_5eab09215811fa5debb8dc494eef334b
#
_entry.id   5eab09215811fa5debb8dc494eef334b
#
_cell.length_a   1.000
_cell.length_b   1.000
_cell.length_c   1.000
_cell.angle_alpha   90.00
_cell.angle_beta   90.00
_cell.angle_gamma   90.00
#
_symmetry.space_group_name_H-M   'P 1'
#
loop_
_entity.id
_entity.type
_entity.pdbx_description
1 polymer ?
#
loop_
_entity_poly.entity_id
_entity_poly.type
_entity_poly.pdbx_seq_one_letter_code
_entity_poly.pdbx_strand_id
1 'polypeptide(L)'
;MLTLAFDTATDAATAALLDDDEVLGERTTRAVRLLEDVDALLRQAGGRARDLDRLAVGVGPGSFTGIRIGLAAARGLAFALDVPAAGVSTLAALAAGAPGAVPVIDAKRREVFALVHGEPWVGPPGELQLAAGAICVGDGAVRYRDVLVAAEIPPDDDERHLPRARFHAALASGYGPAESVEPLYLRVPDVDR
;
A
#
# COMPACT_ATOMS: atom_id res chain seq x y z
N MET A 1 4.75 18.36 11.00
CA MET A 1 3.43 17.68 11.19
C MET A 1 3.66 16.18 11.13
N LEU A 2 3.44 15.49 12.26
CA LEU A 2 3.79 14.08 12.42
C LEU A 2 2.74 13.17 11.77
N THR A 3 3.12 12.53 10.67
CA THR A 3 2.25 11.65 9.87
C THR A 3 2.65 10.20 10.09
N LEU A 4 1.72 9.35 10.50
CA LEU A 4 1.88 7.90 10.43
C LEU A 4 1.24 7.39 9.14
N ALA A 5 2.03 6.71 8.32
CA ALA A 5 1.54 6.06 7.12
C ALA A 5 1.70 4.54 7.23
N PHE A 6 0.76 3.77 6.67
CA PHE A 6 0.88 2.31 6.58
C PHE A 6 0.00 1.70 5.49
N ASP A 7 0.42 0.54 5.01
CA ASP A 7 -0.33 -0.30 4.08
C ASP A 7 -0.23 -1.77 4.49
N THR A 8 -1.33 -2.48 4.38
CA THR A 8 -1.46 -3.91 4.70
C THR A 8 -2.15 -4.69 3.58
N ALA A 9 -2.29 -4.09 2.40
CA ALA A 9 -3.04 -4.67 1.28
C ALA A 9 -2.28 -5.78 0.54
N THR A 10 -0.95 -5.90 0.72
CA THR A 10 -0.12 -6.97 0.15
C THR A 10 0.34 -7.95 1.24
N ASP A 11 1.06 -9.01 0.85
CA ASP A 11 1.61 -9.97 1.81
C ASP A 11 2.65 -9.32 2.76
N ALA A 12 3.33 -8.28 2.28
CA ALA A 12 4.17 -7.41 3.10
C ALA A 12 3.37 -6.18 3.56
N ALA A 13 3.29 -5.96 4.86
CA ALA A 13 2.80 -4.70 5.41
C ALA A 13 3.95 -3.70 5.53
N THR A 14 3.67 -2.43 5.31
CA THR A 14 4.64 -1.34 5.47
C THR A 14 4.11 -0.28 6.41
N ALA A 15 4.98 0.33 7.21
CA ALA A 15 4.65 1.45 8.08
C ALA A 15 5.80 2.47 8.07
N ALA A 16 5.46 3.75 8.05
CA ALA A 16 6.44 4.84 8.10
C ALA A 16 5.93 5.97 9.01
N LEU A 17 6.88 6.61 9.69
CA LEU A 17 6.65 7.83 10.46
C LEU A 17 7.40 8.97 9.77
N LEU A 18 6.69 10.07 9.52
CA LEU A 18 7.25 11.24 8.86
C LEU A 18 6.96 12.51 9.67
N ASP A 19 7.91 13.43 9.70
CA ASP A 19 7.67 14.81 10.11
C ASP A 19 7.69 15.69 8.86
N ASP A 20 6.51 16.18 8.48
CA ASP A 20 6.25 16.75 7.16
C ASP A 20 6.74 15.81 6.03
N ASP A 21 7.79 16.18 5.29
CA ASP A 21 8.36 15.35 4.21
C ASP A 21 9.57 14.51 4.66
N GLU A 22 10.04 14.68 5.90
CA GLU A 22 11.19 13.93 6.44
C GLU A 22 10.76 12.56 6.97
N VAL A 23 11.33 11.49 6.43
CA VAL A 23 11.10 10.12 6.90
C VAL A 23 11.90 9.86 8.16
N LEU A 24 11.27 9.84 9.32
CA LEU A 24 11.90 9.54 10.62
C LEU A 24 12.19 8.04 10.78
N GLY A 25 11.43 7.20 10.11
CA GLY A 25 11.63 5.76 10.09
C GLY A 25 10.61 5.05 9.22
N GLU A 26 11.00 3.87 8.72
CA GLU A 26 10.11 3.01 7.93
C GLU A 26 10.41 1.55 8.23
N ARG A 27 9.37 0.71 8.23
CA ARG A 27 9.44 -0.72 8.50
C ARG A 27 8.63 -1.51 7.49
N THR A 28 9.13 -2.70 7.17
CA THR A 28 8.42 -3.72 6.39
C THR A 28 8.21 -4.93 7.28
N THR A 29 6.98 -5.44 7.33
CA THR A 29 6.56 -6.48 8.26
C THR A 29 5.34 -7.25 7.74
N ARG A 30 4.53 -7.77 8.63
CA ARG A 30 3.24 -8.41 8.35
C ARG A 30 2.11 -7.65 9.02
N ALA A 31 0.93 -7.66 8.43
CA ALA A 31 -0.25 -6.94 8.93
C ALA A 31 -0.55 -7.19 10.42
N VAL A 32 -0.33 -8.42 10.90
CA VAL A 32 -0.56 -8.81 12.31
C VAL A 32 0.38 -8.11 13.31
N ARG A 33 1.50 -7.55 12.83
CA ARG A 33 2.48 -6.83 13.66
C ARG A 33 2.44 -5.32 13.51
N LEU A 34 1.49 -4.80 12.74
CA LEU A 34 1.42 -3.38 12.41
C LEU A 34 1.53 -2.48 13.64
N LEU A 35 0.75 -2.73 14.69
CA LEU A 35 0.75 -1.86 15.88
C LEU A 35 2.06 -1.94 16.68
N GLU A 36 2.72 -3.10 16.70
CA GLU A 36 4.05 -3.25 17.31
C GLU A 36 5.10 -2.41 16.57
N ASP A 37 5.03 -2.42 15.23
CA ASP A 37 5.97 -1.66 14.40
C ASP A 37 5.70 -0.15 14.48
N VAL A 38 4.44 0.26 14.59
CA VAL A 38 4.05 1.66 14.85
C VAL A 38 4.63 2.14 16.20
N ASP A 39 4.46 1.37 17.27
CA ASP A 39 5.02 1.69 18.58
C ASP A 39 6.56 1.79 18.52
N ALA A 40 7.21 0.85 17.80
CA ALA A 40 8.65 0.87 17.64
C ALA A 40 9.16 2.09 16.85
N LEU A 41 8.44 2.51 15.78
CA LEU A 41 8.76 3.71 15.00
C LEU A 41 8.65 4.98 15.86
N LEU A 42 7.56 5.10 16.63
CA LEU A 42 7.35 6.23 17.53
C LEU A 42 8.44 6.33 18.58
N ARG A 43 8.79 5.22 19.24
CA ARG A 43 9.89 5.19 20.22
C ARG A 43 11.24 5.54 19.61
N GLN A 44 11.52 5.05 18.40
CA GLN A 44 12.77 5.35 17.69
C GLN A 44 12.89 6.86 17.39
N ALA A 45 11.78 7.51 17.04
CA ALA A 45 11.71 8.94 16.83
C ALA A 45 11.64 9.78 18.14
N GLY A 46 11.61 9.13 19.32
CA GLY A 46 11.46 9.81 20.61
C GLY A 46 10.05 10.35 20.88
N GLY A 47 9.08 9.96 20.04
CA GLY A 47 7.68 10.38 20.11
C GLY A 47 6.77 9.36 20.79
N ARG A 48 5.50 9.71 20.89
CA ARG A 48 4.41 8.89 21.44
C ARG A 48 3.22 8.95 20.49
N ALA A 49 2.29 7.99 20.58
CA ALA A 49 1.09 7.96 19.74
C ALA A 49 0.28 9.28 19.78
N ARG A 50 0.18 9.92 20.92
CA ARG A 50 -0.52 11.22 21.09
C ARG A 50 0.12 12.40 20.35
N ASP A 51 1.33 12.24 19.86
CA ASP A 51 2.06 13.28 19.12
C ASP A 51 1.77 13.20 17.61
N LEU A 52 1.01 12.18 17.17
CA LEU A 52 0.57 12.04 15.79
C LEU A 52 -0.47 13.11 15.43
N ASP A 53 -0.32 13.72 14.27
CA ASP A 53 -1.24 14.74 13.73
C ASP A 53 -2.23 14.14 12.72
N ARG A 54 -1.86 13.08 11.99
CA ARG A 54 -2.70 12.51 10.93
C ARG A 54 -2.22 11.11 10.50
N LEU A 55 -3.11 10.37 9.80
CA LEU A 55 -2.85 9.02 9.29
C LEU A 55 -3.00 8.97 7.76
N ALA A 56 -2.06 8.32 7.06
CA ALA A 56 -2.16 7.99 5.65
C ALA A 56 -2.23 6.47 5.50
N VAL A 57 -3.30 5.95 4.89
CA VAL A 57 -3.62 4.52 4.95
C VAL A 57 -3.79 3.93 3.57
N GLY A 58 -3.13 2.81 3.30
CA GLY A 58 -3.36 2.01 2.10
C GLY A 58 -4.78 1.45 2.07
N VAL A 59 -5.53 1.80 1.03
CA VAL A 59 -6.92 1.34 0.84
C VAL A 59 -7.06 0.20 -0.16
N GLY A 60 -5.95 -0.29 -0.69
CA GLY A 60 -5.91 -1.29 -1.77
C GLY A 60 -5.74 -0.65 -3.16
N PRO A 61 -5.93 -1.42 -4.24
CA PRO A 61 -6.39 -2.80 -4.24
C PRO A 61 -5.38 -3.78 -3.67
N GLY A 62 -5.84 -4.99 -3.29
CA GLY A 62 -5.01 -6.04 -2.74
C GLY A 62 -5.80 -7.08 -1.95
N SER A 63 -5.17 -7.66 -0.94
CA SER A 63 -5.78 -8.65 -0.04
C SER A 63 -6.97 -8.07 0.70
N PHE A 64 -8.14 -8.66 0.54
CA PHE A 64 -9.37 -8.27 1.23
C PHE A 64 -9.22 -8.22 2.76
N THR A 65 -8.59 -9.24 3.33
CA THR A 65 -8.30 -9.28 4.77
C THR A 65 -7.28 -8.23 5.17
N GLY A 66 -6.22 -8.07 4.39
CA GLY A 66 -5.18 -7.07 4.65
C GLY A 66 -5.74 -5.65 4.68
N ILE A 67 -6.49 -5.25 3.66
CA ILE A 67 -7.13 -3.92 3.59
C ILE A 67 -8.00 -3.67 4.82
N ARG A 68 -8.80 -4.65 5.26
CA ARG A 68 -9.65 -4.51 6.44
C ARG A 68 -8.87 -4.37 7.74
N ILE A 69 -7.75 -5.08 7.88
CA ILE A 69 -6.86 -4.93 9.05
C ILE A 69 -6.32 -3.49 9.09
N GLY A 70 -5.82 -2.98 7.98
CA GLY A 70 -5.32 -1.59 7.89
C GLY A 70 -6.40 -0.57 8.23
N LEU A 71 -7.56 -0.67 7.60
CA LEU A 71 -8.66 0.26 7.86
C LEU A 71 -9.18 0.19 9.30
N ALA A 72 -9.25 -1.00 9.89
CA ALA A 72 -9.64 -1.15 11.30
C ALA A 72 -8.62 -0.51 12.24
N ALA A 73 -7.32 -0.70 11.98
CA ALA A 73 -6.25 -0.05 12.73
C ALA A 73 -6.30 1.47 12.60
N ALA A 74 -6.51 1.98 11.36
CA ALA A 74 -6.65 3.42 11.11
C ALA A 74 -7.81 4.03 11.88
N ARG A 75 -8.98 3.43 11.80
CA ARG A 75 -10.19 3.89 12.52
C ARG A 75 -10.00 3.85 14.03
N GLY A 76 -9.39 2.78 14.55
CA GLY A 76 -9.08 2.67 15.98
C GLY A 76 -8.09 3.74 16.47
N LEU A 77 -7.01 3.96 15.72
CA LEU A 77 -6.01 4.98 16.04
C LEU A 77 -6.61 6.40 15.92
N ALA A 78 -7.31 6.69 14.82
CA ALA A 78 -7.94 7.99 14.60
C ALA A 78 -8.95 8.33 15.71
N PHE A 79 -9.77 7.36 16.09
CA PHE A 79 -10.73 7.53 17.19
C PHE A 79 -10.04 7.78 18.55
N ALA A 80 -8.99 7.00 18.85
CA ALA A 80 -8.29 7.10 20.15
C ALA A 80 -7.46 8.38 20.28
N LEU A 81 -6.99 8.95 19.17
CA LEU A 81 -6.07 10.08 19.14
C LEU A 81 -6.72 11.38 18.67
N ASP A 82 -7.96 11.31 18.20
CA ASP A 82 -8.72 12.44 17.60
C ASP A 82 -7.98 13.08 16.41
N VAL A 83 -7.45 12.22 15.50
CA VAL A 83 -6.67 12.65 14.32
C VAL A 83 -7.36 12.26 13.01
N PRO A 84 -7.24 13.07 11.95
CA PRO A 84 -7.82 12.75 10.66
C PRO A 84 -7.01 11.68 9.91
N ALA A 85 -7.67 11.01 8.96
CA ALA A 85 -7.06 10.02 8.09
C ALA A 85 -7.32 10.33 6.61
N ALA A 86 -6.42 9.85 5.74
CA ALA A 86 -6.59 9.85 4.29
C ALA A 86 -6.30 8.47 3.72
N GLY A 87 -7.11 8.04 2.74
CA GLY A 87 -6.91 6.80 2.01
C GLY A 87 -6.04 7.00 0.77
N VAL A 88 -5.12 6.07 0.52
CA VAL A 88 -4.22 6.12 -0.64
C VAL A 88 -4.22 4.77 -1.36
N SER A 89 -4.31 4.79 -2.68
CA SER A 89 -4.23 3.58 -3.50
C SER A 89 -2.87 2.89 -3.33
N THR A 90 -2.89 1.60 -3.03
CA THR A 90 -1.69 0.75 -2.95
C THR A 90 -0.95 0.71 -4.29
N LEU A 91 -1.66 0.67 -5.43
CA LEU A 91 -1.05 0.76 -6.77
C LEU A 91 -0.39 2.11 -7.01
N ALA A 92 -1.02 3.21 -6.56
CA ALA A 92 -0.45 4.55 -6.70
C ALA A 92 0.84 4.70 -5.87
N ALA A 93 0.86 4.20 -4.64
CA ALA A 93 2.05 4.22 -3.79
C ALA A 93 3.18 3.37 -4.38
N LEU A 94 2.86 2.20 -4.95
CA LEU A 94 3.82 1.36 -5.65
C LEU A 94 4.39 2.07 -6.90
N ALA A 95 3.54 2.74 -7.68
CA ALA A 95 3.97 3.55 -8.83
C ALA A 95 4.87 4.71 -8.42
N ALA A 96 4.57 5.38 -7.32
CA ALA A 96 5.41 6.47 -6.80
C ALA A 96 6.79 5.98 -6.35
N GLY A 97 6.87 4.75 -5.84
CA GLY A 97 8.14 4.11 -5.46
C GLY A 97 8.99 3.63 -6.64
N ALA A 98 8.40 3.51 -7.82
CA ALA A 98 9.08 3.04 -9.04
C ALA A 98 8.61 3.85 -10.26
N PRO A 99 9.02 5.12 -10.40
CA PRO A 99 8.58 5.97 -11.50
C PRO A 99 8.86 5.35 -12.87
N GLY A 100 7.84 5.32 -13.73
CA GLY A 100 7.91 4.73 -15.08
C GLY A 100 7.70 3.22 -15.13
N ALA A 101 7.63 2.52 -13.99
CA ALA A 101 7.27 1.11 -13.94
C ALA A 101 5.74 0.92 -13.90
N VAL A 102 5.30 -0.26 -14.30
CA VAL A 102 3.91 -0.71 -14.18
C VAL A 102 3.76 -1.46 -12.86
N PRO A 103 2.99 -0.94 -11.90
CA PRO A 103 2.71 -1.65 -10.66
C PRO A 103 1.74 -2.81 -10.90
N VAL A 104 2.08 -3.98 -10.35
CA VAL A 104 1.31 -5.22 -10.49
C VAL A 104 1.21 -5.92 -9.12
N ILE A 105 0.00 -6.04 -8.61
CA ILE A 105 -0.30 -6.66 -7.29
C ILE A 105 -1.04 -7.99 -7.54
N ASP A 106 -0.71 -9.03 -6.77
CA ASP A 106 -1.39 -10.32 -6.84
C ASP A 106 -2.85 -10.20 -6.34
N ALA A 107 -3.80 -10.33 -7.27
CA ALA A 107 -5.23 -10.32 -6.96
C ALA A 107 -5.75 -11.69 -6.50
N LYS A 108 -4.84 -12.68 -6.32
CA LYS A 108 -5.16 -14.10 -6.11
C LYS A 108 -5.95 -14.70 -7.29
N ARG A 109 -6.32 -15.98 -7.23
CA ARG A 109 -7.11 -16.67 -8.27
C ARG A 109 -6.53 -16.58 -9.69
N ARG A 110 -5.20 -16.44 -9.82
CA ARG A 110 -4.47 -16.27 -11.09
C ARG A 110 -4.81 -14.95 -11.82
N GLU A 111 -5.18 -13.92 -11.07
CA GLU A 111 -5.39 -12.57 -11.56
C GLU A 111 -4.41 -11.60 -10.90
N VAL A 112 -4.25 -10.42 -11.48
CA VAL A 112 -3.47 -9.31 -10.94
C VAL A 112 -4.28 -8.02 -10.98
N PHE A 113 -4.00 -7.12 -10.06
CA PHE A 113 -4.32 -5.70 -10.16
C PHE A 113 -3.12 -4.97 -10.73
N ALA A 114 -3.32 -4.10 -11.70
CA ALA A 114 -2.25 -3.29 -12.28
C ALA A 114 -2.70 -1.85 -12.49
N LEU A 115 -1.74 -0.94 -12.65
CA LEU A 115 -1.99 0.43 -13.07
C LEU A 115 -1.34 0.64 -14.43
N VAL A 116 -2.15 0.68 -15.49
CA VAL A 116 -1.68 0.79 -16.86
C VAL A 116 -2.09 2.16 -17.42
N HIS A 117 -1.12 2.96 -17.84
CA HIS A 117 -1.36 4.35 -18.30
C HIS A 117 -2.16 5.21 -17.31
N GLY A 118 -2.00 4.96 -16.01
CA GLY A 118 -2.74 5.66 -14.95
C GLY A 118 -4.13 5.10 -14.64
N GLU A 119 -4.59 4.08 -15.38
CA GLU A 119 -5.89 3.45 -15.18
C GLU A 119 -5.77 2.11 -14.45
N PRO A 120 -6.59 1.86 -13.42
CA PRO A 120 -6.64 0.56 -12.76
C PRO A 120 -7.15 -0.53 -13.69
N TRP A 121 -6.46 -1.67 -13.67
CA TRP A 121 -6.80 -2.85 -14.45
C TRP A 121 -6.85 -4.09 -13.55
N VAL A 122 -7.73 -5.06 -13.87
CA VAL A 122 -7.81 -6.35 -13.19
C VAL A 122 -8.10 -7.46 -14.18
N GLY A 123 -7.36 -8.56 -14.08
CA GLY A 123 -7.54 -9.75 -14.93
C GLY A 123 -6.35 -10.69 -14.90
N PRO A 124 -6.36 -11.72 -15.77
CA PRO A 124 -5.25 -12.67 -15.89
C PRO A 124 -3.96 -11.96 -16.33
N PRO A 125 -2.79 -12.25 -15.71
CA PRO A 125 -1.53 -11.55 -16.03
C PRO A 125 -1.11 -11.69 -17.50
N GLY A 126 -1.49 -12.78 -18.20
CA GLY A 126 -1.21 -12.98 -19.63
C GLY A 126 -2.01 -12.07 -20.56
N GLU A 127 -3.06 -11.43 -20.07
CA GLU A 127 -3.88 -10.46 -20.81
C GLU A 127 -3.46 -9.02 -20.59
N LEU A 128 -2.51 -8.80 -19.66
CA LEU A 128 -1.99 -7.46 -19.36
C LEU A 128 -1.17 -6.95 -20.56
N GLN A 129 -1.68 -5.90 -21.19
CA GLN A 129 -1.01 -5.29 -22.34
C GLN A 129 0.14 -4.40 -21.88
N LEU A 130 1.35 -4.87 -22.10
CA LEU A 130 2.58 -4.19 -21.74
C LEU A 130 3.36 -3.79 -22.99
N ALA A 131 4.01 -2.63 -22.94
CA ALA A 131 5.03 -2.30 -23.94
C ALA A 131 6.22 -3.26 -23.79
N ALA A 132 6.89 -3.56 -24.91
CA ALA A 132 8.10 -4.39 -24.87
C ALA A 132 9.17 -3.74 -23.97
N GLY A 133 9.72 -4.50 -23.03
CA GLY A 133 10.70 -4.02 -22.07
C GLY A 133 10.11 -3.11 -20.97
N ALA A 134 8.79 -3.08 -20.78
CA ALA A 134 8.18 -2.39 -19.66
C ALA A 134 8.69 -2.96 -18.34
N ILE A 135 9.07 -2.10 -17.41
CA ILE A 135 9.46 -2.55 -16.06
C ILE A 135 8.18 -2.80 -15.26
N CYS A 136 8.02 -4.01 -14.69
CA CYS A 136 6.91 -4.34 -13.80
C CYS A 136 7.41 -4.53 -12.37
N VAL A 137 6.69 -3.96 -11.40
CA VAL A 137 7.02 -4.03 -9.96
C VAL A 137 5.81 -4.45 -9.13
N GLY A 138 6.06 -4.98 -7.94
CA GLY A 138 5.03 -5.47 -7.03
C GLY A 138 5.04 -6.99 -6.89
N ASP A 139 4.33 -7.50 -5.90
CA ASP A 139 4.26 -8.93 -5.57
C ASP A 139 3.60 -9.76 -6.69
N GLY A 140 2.68 -9.17 -7.44
CA GLY A 140 2.09 -9.78 -8.63
C GLY A 140 3.09 -9.90 -9.77
N ALA A 141 3.97 -8.92 -9.99
CA ALA A 141 5.03 -9.00 -10.98
C ALA A 141 6.01 -10.14 -10.67
N VAL A 142 6.46 -10.23 -9.41
CA VAL A 142 7.34 -11.32 -8.94
C VAL A 142 6.66 -12.67 -9.12
N ARG A 143 5.42 -12.81 -8.64
CA ARG A 143 4.67 -14.07 -8.67
C ARG A 143 4.42 -14.61 -10.07
N TYR A 144 4.13 -13.74 -11.03
CA TYR A 144 3.76 -14.10 -12.39
C TYR A 144 4.85 -13.79 -13.42
N ARG A 145 6.11 -13.75 -12.98
CA ARG A 145 7.29 -13.48 -13.82
C ARG A 145 7.30 -14.32 -15.11
N ASP A 146 7.00 -15.61 -15.00
CA ASP A 146 7.01 -16.54 -16.13
C ASP A 146 5.87 -16.29 -17.14
N VAL A 147 4.86 -15.52 -16.75
CA VAL A 147 3.72 -15.15 -17.61
C VAL A 147 3.94 -13.77 -18.23
N LEU A 148 4.56 -12.86 -17.49
CA LEU A 148 4.85 -11.47 -17.91
C LEU A 148 6.15 -11.39 -18.73
N VAL A 149 6.33 -12.29 -19.68
CA VAL A 149 7.58 -12.47 -20.46
C VAL A 149 8.00 -11.26 -21.29
N ALA A 150 7.09 -10.33 -21.58
CA ALA A 150 7.38 -9.09 -22.30
C ALA A 150 7.95 -7.99 -21.37
N ALA A 151 7.88 -8.19 -20.06
CA ALA A 151 8.31 -7.22 -19.06
C ALA A 151 9.71 -7.52 -18.49
N GLU A 152 10.39 -6.48 -18.08
CA GLU A 152 11.55 -6.56 -17.20
C GLU A 152 11.07 -6.51 -15.75
N ILE A 153 11.43 -7.52 -14.94
CA ILE A 153 11.03 -7.60 -13.54
C ILE A 153 12.30 -7.59 -12.69
N PRO A 154 12.48 -6.61 -11.80
CA PRO A 154 13.63 -6.54 -10.89
C PRO A 154 13.79 -7.82 -10.06
N PRO A 155 14.96 -8.03 -9.40
CA PRO A 155 15.14 -9.11 -8.43
C PRO A 155 14.04 -9.12 -7.36
N ASP A 156 13.69 -10.30 -6.84
CA ASP A 156 12.56 -10.48 -5.92
C ASP A 156 12.68 -9.70 -4.60
N ASP A 157 13.90 -9.37 -4.20
CA ASP A 157 14.24 -8.58 -3.00
C ASP A 157 14.36 -7.07 -3.27
N ASP A 158 14.09 -6.62 -4.49
CA ASP A 158 14.14 -5.19 -4.83
C ASP A 158 13.02 -4.42 -4.11
N GLU A 159 13.40 -3.36 -3.41
CA GLU A 159 12.47 -2.52 -2.64
C GLU A 159 11.34 -1.91 -3.49
N ARG A 160 11.52 -1.79 -4.81
CA ARG A 160 10.48 -1.33 -5.74
C ARG A 160 9.27 -2.25 -5.81
N HIS A 161 9.38 -3.50 -5.34
CA HIS A 161 8.24 -4.41 -5.22
C HIS A 161 7.35 -4.12 -4.01
N LEU A 162 7.74 -3.24 -3.10
CA LEU A 162 7.00 -2.92 -1.89
C LEU A 162 6.19 -1.62 -2.03
N PRO A 163 4.89 -1.60 -1.69
CA PRO A 163 4.11 -0.37 -1.56
C PRO A 163 4.54 0.36 -0.28
N ARG A 164 5.69 1.02 -0.33
CA ARG A 164 6.33 1.62 0.84
C ARG A 164 5.49 2.74 1.44
N ALA A 165 5.34 2.71 2.76
CA ALA A 165 4.43 3.59 3.48
C ALA A 165 4.77 5.09 3.34
N ARG A 166 6.05 5.45 3.15
CA ARG A 166 6.45 6.83 2.85
C ARG A 166 5.73 7.41 1.63
N PHE A 167 5.46 6.61 0.61
CA PHE A 167 4.76 7.06 -0.59
C PHE A 167 3.27 7.24 -0.35
N HIS A 168 2.67 6.49 0.58
CA HIS A 168 1.31 6.75 1.03
C HIS A 168 1.24 8.12 1.72
N ALA A 169 2.19 8.45 2.60
CA ALA A 169 2.26 9.78 3.21
C ALA A 169 2.37 10.90 2.17
N ALA A 170 3.25 10.73 1.19
CA ALA A 170 3.50 11.73 0.13
C ALA A 170 2.30 11.94 -0.81
N LEU A 171 1.48 10.91 -1.04
CA LEU A 171 0.31 10.96 -1.93
C LEU A 171 -0.98 11.32 -1.20
N ALA A 172 -0.99 11.25 0.13
CA ALA A 172 -2.19 11.46 0.92
C ALA A 172 -2.69 12.90 0.83
N SER A 173 -3.97 13.04 0.54
CA SER A 173 -4.66 14.32 0.45
C SER A 173 -6.11 14.16 0.92
N GLY A 174 -6.79 15.28 1.21
CA GLY A 174 -8.20 15.23 1.61
C GLY A 174 -8.41 14.56 2.97
N TYR A 175 -7.51 14.80 3.92
CA TYR A 175 -7.64 14.29 5.28
C TYR A 175 -8.97 14.65 5.93
N GLY A 176 -9.64 13.67 6.52
CA GLY A 176 -10.95 13.81 7.14
C GLY A 176 -11.23 12.71 8.17
N PRO A 177 -12.49 12.55 8.60
CA PRO A 177 -12.86 11.49 9.53
C PRO A 177 -12.47 10.11 8.99
N ALA A 178 -11.84 9.27 9.80
CA ALA A 178 -11.36 7.96 9.35
C ALA A 178 -12.48 7.00 8.91
N GLU A 179 -13.71 7.23 9.35
CA GLU A 179 -14.91 6.51 8.93
C GLU A 179 -15.21 6.71 7.45
N SER A 180 -14.84 7.85 6.87
CA SER A 180 -15.02 8.17 5.46
C SER A 180 -13.95 7.53 4.55
N VAL A 181 -12.89 6.97 5.12
CA VAL A 181 -11.88 6.23 4.35
C VAL A 181 -12.43 4.86 3.97
N GLU A 182 -12.72 4.70 2.67
CA GLU A 182 -13.31 3.48 2.13
C GLU A 182 -12.26 2.59 1.43
N PRO A 183 -12.46 1.25 1.46
CA PRO A 183 -11.59 0.32 0.74
C PRO A 183 -11.78 0.47 -0.78
N LEU A 184 -10.68 0.42 -1.53
CA LEU A 184 -10.69 0.39 -2.99
C LEU A 184 -10.78 -1.06 -3.48
N TYR A 185 -12.00 -1.54 -3.69
CA TYR A 185 -12.25 -2.86 -4.27
C TYR A 185 -12.42 -2.76 -5.78
N LEU A 186 -11.39 -3.16 -6.54
CA LEU A 186 -11.47 -3.27 -8.01
C LEU A 186 -12.24 -4.52 -8.48
N ARG A 187 -12.44 -5.46 -7.58
CA ARG A 187 -13.27 -6.65 -7.80
C ARG A 187 -14.28 -6.76 -6.67
N VAL A 188 -15.56 -7.02 -7.02
CA VAL A 188 -16.60 -7.27 -6.03
C VAL A 188 -16.23 -8.53 -5.23
N PRO A 189 -16.22 -8.47 -3.90
CA PRO A 189 -16.02 -9.67 -3.07
C PRO A 189 -17.09 -10.70 -3.40
N ASP A 190 -16.70 -11.97 -3.59
CA ASP A 190 -17.66 -13.07 -3.79
C ASP A 190 -18.36 -13.40 -2.45
N VAL A 191 -19.37 -12.65 -2.10
CA VAL A 191 -20.21 -12.92 -0.92
C VAL A 191 -21.40 -13.82 -1.27
N ASP A 192 -21.62 -14.11 -2.56
CA ASP A 192 -22.79 -14.83 -3.06
C ASP A 192 -22.41 -15.93 -4.09
N ARG A 193 -21.56 -16.89 -3.69
CA ARG A 193 -21.45 -18.18 -4.41
C ARG A 193 -21.23 -19.32 -3.46
#